data_e28e6c73a62c240ef821af46905c8458
#
_entry.id   e28e6c73a62c240ef821af46905c8458
#
_cell.length_a   1.000
_cell.length_b   1.000
_cell.length_c   1.000
_cell.angle_alpha   90.00
_cell.angle_beta   90.00
_cell.angle_gamma   90.00
#
_symmetry.space_group_name_H-M   'P 1'
#
loop_
_entity.id
_entity.type
_entity.pdbx_description
1 polymer ?
#
loop_
_entity_poly.entity_id
_entity_poly.type
_entity_poly.pdbx_seq_one_letter_code
_entity_poly.pdbx_strand_id
1 'polypeptide(L)'
;MPRKRGNGDGTIYKMESKGLWAAQLTIGVDANGKPKRKTIYGKRQADVRAKLDTLKNELATGSVIEPDKITVAQYILSLIETDRALNQIGDNTYLRKLGSYKRIAASSIGDCPLQAVRPPQVTQYLIEITSCSNSVIAKDYALLARCFRTAMDNDLIRKDPMRGMKKPKSSKATRKVRALTVEEQAMFVQIMNGQERGCRYWEQMMLMLCTGMRMGEINALDVHDVNLTFRTVNVRRTVTKDQTDHAXXXXLRPTPGSGF
;
A
#
# COMPACT_ATOMS: atom_id res chain seq x y z
N MET A 1 -11.93 48.04 35.20
CA MET A 1 -11.58 47.88 33.79
C MET A 1 -11.56 46.42 33.42
N PRO A 2 -12.18 45.99 32.32
CA PRO A 2 -12.11 44.56 31.93
C PRO A 2 -10.69 44.18 31.55
N ARG A 3 -10.19 43.12 32.12
CA ARG A 3 -8.84 42.57 31.91
C ARG A 3 -8.68 42.26 30.40
N LYS A 4 -7.64 42.77 29.79
CA LYS A 4 -7.28 42.47 28.39
C LYS A 4 -7.01 40.97 28.30
N ARG A 5 -7.74 40.25 27.44
CA ARG A 5 -7.56 38.81 27.20
C ARG A 5 -6.21 38.55 26.55
N GLY A 6 -5.55 37.51 26.96
CA GLY A 6 -4.26 37.08 26.38
C GLY A 6 -4.41 36.68 24.91
N ASN A 7 -3.33 36.88 24.15
CA ASN A 7 -3.26 36.39 22.77
C ASN A 7 -3.36 34.88 22.80
N GLY A 8 -4.34 34.31 22.06
CA GLY A 8 -4.56 32.87 22.00
C GLY A 8 -5.79 32.38 22.77
N ASP A 9 -6.40 33.23 23.60
CA ASP A 9 -7.55 32.81 24.41
C ASP A 9 -8.85 32.57 23.61
N GLY A 10 -8.90 32.99 22.36
CA GLY A 10 -10.09 32.87 21.54
C GLY A 10 -11.17 33.86 21.91
N THR A 11 -12.09 34.14 21.02
CA THR A 11 -13.18 35.08 21.23
C THR A 11 -14.51 34.35 21.14
N ILE A 12 -15.37 34.58 22.17
CA ILE A 12 -16.76 34.08 22.18
C ILE A 12 -17.69 35.27 21.94
N TYR A 13 -18.59 35.12 20.98
CA TYR A 13 -19.57 36.18 20.64
C TYR A 13 -20.90 35.54 20.23
N LYS A 14 -21.97 36.33 20.36
CA LYS A 14 -23.31 35.93 19.93
C LYS A 14 -23.53 36.38 18.49
N MET A 15 -23.92 35.46 17.65
CA MET A 15 -24.26 35.74 16.24
C MET A 15 -25.77 35.98 16.17
N GLU A 16 -26.16 37.24 16.23
CA GLU A 16 -27.57 37.61 16.30
C GLU A 16 -28.38 37.16 15.09
N SER A 17 -27.78 37.21 13.90
CA SER A 17 -28.44 36.79 12.66
C SER A 17 -28.87 35.32 12.62
N LYS A 18 -28.24 34.44 13.44
CA LYS A 18 -28.54 33.01 13.48
C LYS A 18 -28.98 32.51 14.86
N GLY A 19 -29.07 33.43 15.85
CA GLY A 19 -29.43 33.05 17.22
C GLY A 19 -28.46 32.08 17.90
N LEU A 20 -27.20 31.99 17.42
CA LEU A 20 -26.20 31.06 17.88
C LEU A 20 -25.03 31.76 18.55
N TRP A 21 -24.39 31.08 19.47
CA TRP A 21 -23.11 31.48 20.03
C TRP A 21 -21.98 30.92 19.13
N ALA A 22 -20.95 31.72 18.92
CA ALA A 22 -19.77 31.32 18.17
C ALA A 22 -18.51 31.59 18.99
N ALA A 23 -17.51 30.74 18.85
CA ALA A 23 -16.16 31.00 19.37
C ALA A 23 -15.17 30.88 18.23
N GLN A 24 -14.18 31.73 18.21
CA GLN A 24 -13.12 31.73 17.18
C GLN A 24 -11.76 31.61 17.87
N LEU A 25 -10.94 30.68 17.42
CA LEU A 25 -9.60 30.45 17.95
C LEU A 25 -8.62 30.36 16.78
N THR A 26 -7.45 30.97 16.92
CA THR A 26 -6.35 30.83 15.97
C THR A 26 -5.66 29.50 16.21
N ILE A 27 -5.59 28.65 15.17
CA ILE A 27 -5.05 27.30 15.25
C ILE A 27 -3.65 27.19 14.60
N GLY A 28 -3.20 28.26 13.92
CA GLY A 28 -1.90 28.28 13.25
C GLY A 28 -1.82 29.41 12.25
N VAL A 29 -0.86 29.32 11.34
CA VAL A 29 -0.72 30.26 10.20
C VAL A 29 -0.73 29.46 8.89
N ASP A 30 -1.26 30.05 7.83
CA ASP A 30 -1.26 29.44 6.50
C ASP A 30 0.13 29.62 5.81
N ALA A 31 0.29 29.05 4.62
CA ALA A 31 1.52 29.15 3.83
C ALA A 31 1.94 30.60 3.51
N ASN A 32 1.02 31.56 3.62
CA ASN A 32 1.23 32.98 3.37
C ASN A 32 1.41 33.80 4.66
N GLY A 33 1.60 33.14 5.81
CA GLY A 33 1.79 33.80 7.10
C GLY A 33 0.53 34.38 7.73
N LYS A 34 -0.66 34.15 7.15
CA LYS A 34 -1.93 34.66 7.70
C LYS A 34 -2.47 33.73 8.80
N PRO A 35 -3.04 34.28 9.89
CA PRO A 35 -3.57 33.46 10.97
C PRO A 35 -4.79 32.63 10.52
N LYS A 36 -4.67 31.31 10.62
CA LYS A 36 -5.73 30.37 10.32
C LYS A 36 -6.62 30.22 11.55
N ARG A 37 -7.91 30.51 11.40
CA ARG A 37 -8.86 30.54 12.52
C ARG A 37 -9.93 29.48 12.36
N LYS A 38 -10.22 28.77 13.46
CA LYS A 38 -11.32 27.79 13.52
C LYS A 38 -12.48 28.39 14.30
N THR A 39 -13.70 28.31 13.74
CA THR A 39 -14.91 28.82 14.37
C THR A 39 -15.77 27.65 14.84
N ILE A 40 -16.26 27.73 16.07
CA ILE A 40 -17.10 26.72 16.72
C ILE A 40 -18.47 27.35 17.00
N TYR A 41 -19.54 26.63 16.77
CA TYR A 41 -20.92 27.09 16.98
C TYR A 41 -21.63 26.22 18.03
N GLY A 42 -22.58 26.87 18.74
CA GLY A 42 -23.44 26.19 19.68
C GLY A 42 -24.67 27.00 20.02
N LYS A 43 -25.71 26.36 20.53
CA LYS A 43 -26.95 27.01 20.94
C LYS A 43 -26.81 27.79 22.26
N ARG A 44 -25.92 27.32 23.15
CA ARG A 44 -25.67 27.95 24.45
C ARG A 44 -24.21 28.39 24.55
N GLN A 45 -23.97 29.48 25.28
CA GLN A 45 -22.62 29.97 25.52
C GLN A 45 -21.73 28.92 26.25
N ALA A 46 -22.31 28.19 27.19
CA ALA A 46 -21.61 27.18 27.96
C ALA A 46 -21.09 26.03 27.05
N ASP A 47 -21.93 25.60 26.10
CA ASP A 47 -21.56 24.53 25.14
C ASP A 47 -20.37 24.98 24.27
N VAL A 48 -20.40 26.23 23.82
CA VAL A 48 -19.32 26.81 22.98
C VAL A 48 -18.04 26.97 23.79
N ARG A 49 -18.17 27.35 25.08
CA ARG A 49 -17.02 27.48 25.99
C ARG A 49 -16.36 26.09 26.21
N ALA A 50 -17.16 25.07 26.53
CA ALA A 50 -16.64 23.70 26.70
C ALA A 50 -15.91 23.18 25.46
N LYS A 51 -16.50 23.40 24.27
CA LYS A 51 -15.88 23.04 22.98
C LYS A 51 -14.60 23.83 22.72
N LEU A 52 -14.56 25.10 23.11
CA LEU A 52 -13.37 25.94 22.97
C LEU A 52 -12.25 25.45 23.87
N ASP A 53 -12.56 25.11 25.12
CA ASP A 53 -11.59 24.57 26.08
C ASP A 53 -11.04 23.21 25.62
N THR A 54 -11.89 22.35 25.06
CA THR A 54 -11.45 21.10 24.43
C THR A 54 -10.47 21.39 23.27
N LEU A 55 -10.81 22.33 22.41
CA LEU A 55 -9.94 22.70 21.27
C LEU A 55 -8.61 23.32 21.73
N LYS A 56 -8.63 24.13 22.81
CA LYS A 56 -7.40 24.65 23.41
C LYS A 56 -6.49 23.54 23.94
N ASN A 57 -7.08 22.56 24.64
CA ASN A 57 -6.34 21.41 25.15
C ASN A 57 -5.74 20.60 23.98
N GLU A 58 -6.51 20.40 22.92
CA GLU A 58 -6.04 19.74 21.69
C GLU A 58 -4.86 20.50 21.05
N LEU A 59 -4.93 21.83 21.04
CA LEU A 59 -3.83 22.68 20.55
C LEU A 59 -2.59 22.58 21.43
N ALA A 60 -2.79 22.62 22.75
CA ALA A 60 -1.69 22.53 23.71
C ALA A 60 -0.97 21.17 23.67
N THR A 61 -1.72 20.10 23.35
CA THR A 61 -1.16 18.76 23.20
C THR A 61 -0.67 18.44 21.78
N GLY A 62 -0.75 19.42 20.87
CA GLY A 62 -0.38 19.23 19.47
C GLY A 62 -1.31 18.31 18.69
N SER A 63 -2.47 17.96 19.23
CA SER A 63 -3.38 16.98 18.64
C SER A 63 -4.48 17.59 17.74
N VAL A 64 -4.33 18.86 17.35
CA VAL A 64 -5.26 19.47 16.40
C VAL A 64 -4.94 19.01 14.98
N ILE A 65 -5.74 18.08 14.48
CA ILE A 65 -5.66 17.63 13.10
C ILE A 65 -6.46 18.63 12.26
N GLU A 66 -5.79 19.29 11.33
CA GLU A 66 -6.47 20.19 10.40
C GLU A 66 -7.39 19.39 9.45
N PRO A 67 -8.56 19.92 9.11
CA PRO A 67 -9.40 19.28 8.10
C PRO A 67 -8.67 19.31 6.75
N ASP A 68 -8.12 18.19 6.37
CA ASP A 68 -7.51 18.03 5.06
C ASP A 68 -8.55 17.36 4.14
N LYS A 69 -8.64 17.84 2.93
CA LYS A 69 -9.54 17.31 1.92
C LYS A 69 -8.91 16.14 1.16
N ILE A 70 -7.68 15.75 1.51
CA ILE A 70 -7.00 14.66 0.85
C ILE A 70 -7.81 13.36 0.96
N THR A 71 -8.05 12.71 -0.16
CA THR A 71 -8.78 11.44 -0.20
C THR A 71 -7.86 10.27 0.10
N VAL A 72 -8.47 9.12 0.43
CA VAL A 72 -7.72 7.87 0.64
C VAL A 72 -6.88 7.53 -0.59
N ALA A 73 -7.47 7.65 -1.80
CA ALA A 73 -6.75 7.36 -3.05
C ALA A 73 -5.55 8.31 -3.24
N GLN A 74 -5.75 9.60 -3.04
CA GLN A 74 -4.67 10.59 -3.18
C GLN A 74 -3.53 10.31 -2.21
N TYR A 75 -3.85 10.00 -0.95
CA TYR A 75 -2.85 9.72 0.06
C TYR A 75 -2.08 8.42 -0.22
N ILE A 76 -2.78 7.37 -0.66
CA ILE A 76 -2.13 6.10 -1.06
C ILE A 76 -1.15 6.35 -2.23
N LEU A 77 -1.59 7.13 -3.22
CA LEU A 77 -0.73 7.44 -4.37
C LEU A 77 0.53 8.18 -3.92
N SER A 78 0.38 9.19 -3.07
CA SER A 78 1.53 9.95 -2.55
C SER A 78 2.53 9.04 -1.81
N LEU A 79 2.04 8.07 -1.02
CA LEU A 79 2.91 7.12 -0.32
C LEU A 79 3.69 6.22 -1.31
N ILE A 80 3.01 5.76 -2.37
CA ILE A 80 3.64 4.90 -3.39
C ILE A 80 4.71 5.69 -4.16
N GLU A 81 4.40 6.93 -4.52
CA GLU A 81 5.35 7.81 -5.25
C GLU A 81 6.55 8.18 -4.38
N THR A 82 6.32 8.43 -3.09
CA THR A 82 7.39 8.69 -2.13
C THR A 82 8.33 7.47 -2.01
N ASP A 83 7.77 6.26 -1.88
CA ASP A 83 8.55 5.01 -1.83
C ASP A 83 9.42 4.88 -3.09
N ARG A 84 8.87 5.21 -4.26
CA ARG A 84 9.59 5.14 -5.53
C ARG A 84 10.71 6.18 -5.59
N ALA A 85 10.40 7.42 -5.24
CA ALA A 85 11.36 8.54 -5.26
C ALA A 85 12.54 8.30 -4.31
N LEU A 86 12.28 7.62 -3.18
CA LEU A 86 13.31 7.24 -2.21
C LEU A 86 14.01 5.91 -2.54
N ASN A 87 13.73 5.31 -3.70
CA ASN A 87 14.27 4.01 -4.13
C ASN A 87 14.04 2.86 -3.12
N GLN A 88 12.96 2.96 -2.33
CA GLN A 88 12.60 1.93 -1.33
C GLN A 88 11.92 0.72 -1.96
N ILE A 89 11.42 0.86 -3.19
CA ILE A 89 10.73 -0.20 -3.93
C ILE A 89 11.22 -0.26 -5.38
N GLY A 90 11.47 -1.46 -5.87
CA GLY A 90 11.78 -1.69 -7.28
C GLY A 90 10.52 -1.64 -8.16
N ASP A 91 10.72 -1.56 -9.49
CA ASP A 91 9.66 -1.34 -10.48
C ASP A 91 8.52 -2.37 -10.40
N ASN A 92 8.83 -3.64 -10.26
CA ASN A 92 7.81 -4.69 -10.14
C ASN A 92 6.92 -4.50 -8.89
N THR A 93 7.51 -4.03 -7.79
CA THR A 93 6.75 -3.73 -6.55
C THR A 93 5.89 -2.49 -6.74
N TYR A 94 6.43 -1.46 -7.40
CA TYR A 94 5.71 -0.24 -7.74
C TYR A 94 4.47 -0.58 -8.59
N LEU A 95 4.64 -1.34 -9.69
CA LEU A 95 3.53 -1.74 -10.57
C LEU A 95 2.46 -2.54 -9.81
N ARG A 96 2.88 -3.44 -8.92
CA ARG A 96 1.95 -4.22 -8.09
C ARG A 96 1.17 -3.33 -7.11
N LYS A 97 1.83 -2.35 -6.48
CA LYS A 97 1.16 -1.39 -5.59
C LYS A 97 0.18 -0.51 -6.38
N LEU A 98 0.55 -0.08 -7.60
CA LEU A 98 -0.35 0.65 -8.49
C LEU A 98 -1.60 -0.16 -8.85
N GLY A 99 -1.46 -1.48 -9.05
CA GLY A 99 -2.59 -2.36 -9.27
C GLY A 99 -3.58 -2.38 -8.10
N SER A 100 -3.07 -2.41 -6.87
CA SER A 100 -3.90 -2.31 -5.66
C SER A 100 -4.52 -0.92 -5.52
N TYR A 101 -3.72 0.12 -5.75
CA TYR A 101 -4.18 1.52 -5.75
C TYR A 101 -5.37 1.72 -6.70
N LYS A 102 -5.26 1.23 -7.96
CA LYS A 102 -6.33 1.38 -8.96
C LYS A 102 -7.65 0.77 -8.48
N ARG A 103 -7.61 -0.39 -7.81
CA ARG A 103 -8.83 -1.03 -7.26
C ARG A 103 -9.42 -0.20 -6.11
N ILE A 104 -8.57 0.26 -5.20
CA ILE A 104 -9.01 1.11 -4.06
C ILE A 104 -9.59 2.43 -4.59
N ALA A 105 -8.91 3.07 -5.53
CA ALA A 105 -9.32 4.36 -6.12
C ALA A 105 -10.66 4.25 -6.87
N ALA A 106 -10.93 3.08 -7.48
CA ALA A 106 -12.19 2.84 -8.18
C ALA A 106 -13.36 2.49 -7.24
N SER A 107 -13.11 2.34 -5.94
CA SER A 107 -14.11 1.98 -4.96
C SER A 107 -14.57 3.21 -4.15
N SER A 108 -15.70 3.08 -3.46
CA SER A 108 -16.27 4.16 -2.66
C SER A 108 -15.34 4.68 -1.55
N ILE A 109 -14.43 3.84 -1.05
CA ILE A 109 -13.47 4.25 -0.02
C ILE A 109 -12.37 5.16 -0.60
N GLY A 110 -12.04 5.01 -1.89
CA GLY A 110 -11.00 5.81 -2.53
C GLY A 110 -11.30 7.30 -2.54
N ASP A 111 -12.56 7.66 -2.78
CA ASP A 111 -13.02 9.06 -2.84
C ASP A 111 -13.29 9.67 -1.46
N CYS A 112 -13.32 8.85 -0.41
CA CYS A 112 -13.57 9.34 0.95
C CYS A 112 -12.41 10.21 1.42
N PRO A 113 -12.68 11.40 2.00
CA PRO A 113 -11.64 12.14 2.71
C PRO A 113 -11.04 11.26 3.82
N LEU A 114 -9.71 11.26 3.93
CA LEU A 114 -8.96 10.39 4.83
C LEU A 114 -9.47 10.46 6.29
N GLN A 115 -9.81 11.66 6.76
CA GLN A 115 -10.30 11.93 8.12
C GLN A 115 -11.76 11.50 8.33
N ALA A 116 -12.51 11.32 7.25
CA ALA A 116 -13.93 10.96 7.31
C ALA A 116 -14.16 9.45 7.28
N VAL A 117 -13.13 8.66 6.98
CA VAL A 117 -13.24 7.19 6.88
C VAL A 117 -13.60 6.61 8.24
N ARG A 118 -14.60 5.74 8.24
CA ARG A 118 -15.08 5.00 9.42
C ARG A 118 -14.95 3.50 9.18
N PRO A 119 -14.86 2.68 10.25
CA PRO A 119 -14.76 1.23 10.10
C PRO A 119 -15.79 0.57 9.16
N PRO A 120 -17.08 0.97 9.16
CA PRO A 120 -18.03 0.34 8.23
C PRO A 120 -17.69 0.50 6.75
N GLN A 121 -17.10 1.64 6.36
CA GLN A 121 -16.70 1.88 4.95
C GLN A 121 -15.54 0.95 4.56
N VAL A 122 -14.58 0.75 5.48
CA VAL A 122 -13.48 -0.20 5.28
C VAL A 122 -14.04 -1.62 5.17
N THR A 123 -14.96 -1.98 6.07
CA THR A 123 -15.61 -3.31 6.06
C THR A 123 -16.32 -3.55 4.73
N GLN A 124 -17.05 -2.55 4.24
CA GLN A 124 -17.75 -2.65 2.95
C GLN A 124 -16.75 -2.93 1.81
N TYR A 125 -15.67 -2.20 1.73
CA TYR A 125 -14.62 -2.45 0.73
C TYR A 125 -14.02 -3.85 0.88
N LEU A 126 -13.74 -4.28 2.12
CA LEU A 126 -13.19 -5.62 2.36
C LEU A 126 -14.16 -6.74 1.93
N ILE A 127 -15.47 -6.52 2.06
CA ILE A 127 -16.50 -7.44 1.56
C ILE A 127 -16.45 -7.49 0.01
N GLU A 128 -16.39 -6.34 -0.63
CA GLU A 128 -16.35 -6.24 -2.10
C GLU A 128 -15.18 -7.03 -2.70
N ILE A 129 -13.99 -6.95 -2.08
CA ILE A 129 -12.81 -7.64 -2.60
C ILE A 129 -12.76 -9.14 -2.25
N THR A 130 -13.72 -9.70 -1.49
CA THR A 130 -13.75 -11.16 -1.22
C THR A 130 -13.91 -11.98 -2.52
N SER A 131 -14.45 -11.38 -3.57
CA SER A 131 -14.54 -11.99 -4.91
C SER A 131 -13.18 -12.12 -5.62
N CYS A 132 -12.12 -11.46 -5.10
CA CYS A 132 -10.76 -11.54 -5.63
C CYS A 132 -10.01 -12.73 -5.03
N SER A 133 -8.82 -13.05 -5.57
CA SER A 133 -7.95 -14.09 -5.00
C SER A 133 -7.36 -13.66 -3.65
N ASN A 134 -6.98 -14.62 -2.82
CA ASN A 134 -6.35 -14.35 -1.53
C ASN A 134 -5.09 -13.47 -1.64
N SER A 135 -4.34 -13.60 -2.73
CA SER A 135 -3.15 -12.77 -3.00
C SER A 135 -3.51 -11.30 -3.23
N VAL A 136 -4.58 -11.03 -3.98
CA VAL A 136 -5.08 -9.67 -4.23
C VAL A 136 -5.59 -9.05 -2.93
N ILE A 137 -6.44 -9.80 -2.19
CA ILE A 137 -6.98 -9.36 -0.90
C ILE A 137 -5.85 -8.98 0.07
N ALA A 138 -4.80 -9.81 0.14
CA ALA A 138 -3.67 -9.57 1.04
C ALA A 138 -2.93 -8.27 0.69
N LYS A 139 -2.74 -8.01 -0.61
CA LYS A 139 -2.05 -6.79 -1.10
C LYS A 139 -2.88 -5.53 -0.82
N ASP A 140 -4.16 -5.56 -1.14
CA ASP A 140 -5.06 -4.42 -0.93
C ASP A 140 -5.22 -4.12 0.57
N TYR A 141 -5.42 -5.16 1.39
CA TYR A 141 -5.49 -5.03 2.84
C TYR A 141 -4.20 -4.42 3.41
N ALA A 142 -3.03 -4.91 2.98
CA ALA A 142 -1.74 -4.41 3.45
C ALA A 142 -1.51 -2.94 3.06
N LEU A 143 -1.93 -2.56 1.85
CA LEU A 143 -1.79 -1.19 1.36
C LEU A 143 -2.69 -0.21 2.15
N LEU A 144 -3.95 -0.60 2.41
CA LEU A 144 -4.87 0.19 3.24
C LEU A 144 -4.39 0.29 4.68
N ALA A 145 -3.94 -0.82 5.27
CA ALA A 145 -3.44 -0.85 6.64
C ALA A 145 -2.21 0.06 6.79
N ARG A 146 -1.31 0.04 5.79
CA ARG A 146 -0.17 0.96 5.77
C ARG A 146 -0.63 2.41 5.65
N CYS A 147 -1.57 2.68 4.75
CA CYS A 147 -2.12 4.02 4.53
C CYS A 147 -2.62 4.63 5.85
N PHE A 148 -3.49 3.92 6.56
CA PHE A 148 -4.08 4.46 7.80
C PHE A 148 -3.07 4.51 8.94
N ARG A 149 -2.14 3.56 9.03
CA ARG A 149 -1.07 3.61 10.03
C ARG A 149 -0.18 4.84 9.81
N THR A 150 0.31 5.04 8.59
CA THR A 150 1.17 6.19 8.27
C THR A 150 0.39 7.51 8.44
N ALA A 151 -0.90 7.53 8.11
CA ALA A 151 -1.75 8.70 8.34
C ALA A 151 -1.87 9.02 9.84
N MET A 152 -1.93 8.01 10.68
CA MET A 152 -1.97 8.19 12.14
C MET A 152 -0.59 8.65 12.66
N ASP A 153 0.50 8.06 12.17
CA ASP A 153 1.87 8.44 12.55
C ASP A 153 2.20 9.88 12.15
N ASN A 154 1.58 10.37 11.08
CA ASN A 154 1.71 11.75 10.58
C ASN A 154 0.64 12.69 11.15
N ASP A 155 -0.10 12.28 12.15
CA ASP A 155 -1.16 13.06 12.81
C ASP A 155 -2.28 13.55 11.86
N LEU A 156 -2.48 12.89 10.71
CA LEU A 156 -3.56 13.21 9.78
C LEU A 156 -4.90 12.64 10.23
N ILE A 157 -4.88 11.55 11.00
CA ILE A 157 -6.07 10.93 11.59
C ILE A 157 -5.79 10.56 13.05
N ARG A 158 -6.83 10.61 13.89
CA ARG A 158 -6.70 10.31 15.34
C ARG A 158 -6.77 8.82 15.68
N LYS A 159 -7.47 8.06 14.86
CA LYS A 159 -7.71 6.63 15.10
C LYS A 159 -7.61 5.88 13.78
N ASP A 160 -6.97 4.73 13.83
CA ASP A 160 -6.90 3.83 12.68
C ASP A 160 -8.27 3.16 12.48
N PRO A 161 -8.94 3.40 11.33
CA PRO A 161 -10.25 2.77 11.07
C PRO A 161 -10.15 1.25 10.83
N MET A 162 -8.93 0.72 10.62
CA MET A 162 -8.70 -0.73 10.46
C MET A 162 -8.31 -1.42 11.76
N ARG A 163 -8.24 -0.70 12.88
CA ARG A 163 -7.82 -1.26 14.16
C ARG A 163 -8.70 -2.45 14.56
N GLY A 164 -8.07 -3.60 14.77
CA GLY A 164 -8.76 -4.84 15.15
C GLY A 164 -9.40 -5.60 14.01
N MET A 165 -9.38 -5.08 12.79
CA MET A 165 -9.94 -5.79 11.63
C MET A 165 -9.03 -6.93 11.20
N LYS A 166 -9.64 -8.04 10.82
CA LYS A 166 -8.93 -9.20 10.27
C LYS A 166 -9.03 -9.17 8.73
N LYS A 167 -7.96 -9.61 8.09
CA LYS A 167 -7.93 -9.76 6.63
C LYS A 167 -8.98 -10.81 6.23
N PRO A 168 -9.89 -10.49 5.30
CA PRO A 168 -10.88 -11.47 4.84
C PRO A 168 -10.24 -12.57 4.00
N LYS A 169 -10.95 -13.67 3.86
CA LYS A 169 -10.58 -14.77 2.96
C LYS A 169 -11.36 -14.63 1.66
N SER A 170 -10.77 -15.11 0.58
CA SER A 170 -11.42 -15.16 -0.73
C SER A 170 -12.63 -16.10 -0.69
N SER A 171 -13.71 -15.72 -1.36
CA SER A 171 -14.84 -16.61 -1.64
C SER A 171 -14.51 -17.61 -2.75
N LYS A 172 -13.45 -17.35 -3.54
CA LYS A 172 -13.02 -18.25 -4.60
C LYS A 172 -12.23 -19.42 -4.04
N ALA A 173 -12.49 -20.61 -4.56
CA ALA A 173 -11.71 -21.80 -4.23
C ALA A 173 -10.25 -21.58 -4.61
N THR A 174 -9.35 -21.86 -3.68
CA THR A 174 -7.91 -21.74 -3.93
C THR A 174 -7.42 -23.05 -4.55
N ARG A 175 -6.95 -22.97 -5.80
CA ARG A 175 -6.32 -24.12 -6.46
C ARG A 175 -4.99 -24.41 -5.79
N LYS A 176 -4.82 -25.64 -5.30
CA LYS A 176 -3.55 -26.09 -4.73
C LYS A 176 -2.54 -26.29 -5.87
N VAL A 177 -1.41 -25.61 -5.77
CA VAL A 177 -0.27 -25.84 -6.68
C VAL A 177 0.49 -27.06 -6.16
N ARG A 178 0.75 -28.00 -7.06
CA ARG A 178 1.55 -29.19 -6.76
C ARG A 178 2.68 -29.36 -7.79
N ALA A 179 3.69 -30.09 -7.44
CA ALA A 179 4.74 -30.51 -8.35
C ALA A 179 4.19 -31.53 -9.36
N LEU A 180 4.85 -31.66 -10.48
CA LEU A 180 4.59 -32.72 -11.44
C LEU A 180 4.91 -34.08 -10.81
N THR A 181 4.14 -35.11 -11.09
CA THR A 181 4.51 -36.50 -10.76
C THR A 181 5.62 -36.92 -11.70
N VAL A 182 6.25 -38.06 -11.39
CA VAL A 182 7.32 -38.62 -12.23
C VAL A 182 6.80 -38.93 -13.64
N GLU A 183 5.58 -39.47 -13.73
CA GLU A 183 4.93 -39.80 -14.98
C GLU A 183 4.60 -38.55 -15.80
N GLU A 184 4.09 -37.53 -15.14
CA GLU A 184 3.79 -36.21 -15.79
C GLU A 184 5.08 -35.54 -16.27
N GLN A 185 6.16 -35.66 -15.50
CA GLN A 185 7.49 -35.14 -15.89
C GLN A 185 8.00 -35.88 -17.13
N ALA A 186 7.92 -37.21 -17.15
CA ALA A 186 8.33 -38.03 -18.30
C ALA A 186 7.52 -37.67 -19.55
N MET A 187 6.20 -37.56 -19.40
CA MET A 187 5.33 -37.16 -20.50
C MET A 187 5.68 -35.75 -21.01
N PHE A 188 5.93 -34.79 -20.11
CA PHE A 188 6.33 -33.43 -20.48
C PHE A 188 7.63 -33.46 -21.31
N VAL A 189 8.65 -34.20 -20.86
CA VAL A 189 9.94 -34.35 -21.55
C VAL A 189 9.72 -34.95 -22.94
N GLN A 190 8.90 -36.01 -23.03
CA GLN A 190 8.60 -36.70 -24.29
C GLN A 190 7.90 -35.73 -25.29
N ILE A 191 6.91 -34.96 -24.84
CA ILE A 191 6.22 -33.97 -25.67
C ILE A 191 7.21 -32.91 -26.16
N MET A 192 8.05 -32.41 -25.27
CA MET A 192 9.02 -31.34 -25.61
C MET A 192 10.08 -31.83 -26.62
N ASN A 193 10.57 -33.09 -26.48
CA ASN A 193 11.53 -33.67 -27.41
C ASN A 193 10.90 -34.04 -28.76
N GLY A 194 9.61 -34.39 -28.77
CA GLY A 194 8.90 -34.80 -29.97
C GLY A 194 8.33 -33.63 -30.79
N GLN A 195 8.32 -32.43 -30.24
CA GLN A 195 7.84 -31.25 -30.97
C GLN A 195 8.97 -30.64 -31.82
N GLU A 196 9.00 -31.00 -33.09
CA GLU A 196 9.88 -30.35 -34.05
C GLU A 196 9.59 -28.86 -34.09
N ARG A 197 10.35 -28.09 -33.31
CA ARG A 197 10.39 -26.61 -33.31
C ARG A 197 9.03 -25.92 -33.12
N GLY A 198 8.00 -26.61 -32.59
CA GLY A 198 6.68 -26.05 -32.42
C GLY A 198 6.52 -25.08 -31.24
N CYS A 199 7.33 -25.25 -30.20
CA CYS A 199 7.29 -24.38 -29.03
C CYS A 199 8.54 -23.50 -28.96
N ARG A 200 8.36 -22.20 -29.15
CA ARG A 200 9.45 -21.20 -29.18
C ARG A 200 10.33 -21.20 -27.90
N TYR A 201 9.77 -21.65 -26.79
CA TYR A 201 10.44 -21.58 -25.47
C TYR A 201 10.76 -22.95 -24.89
N TRP A 202 10.83 -24.00 -25.72
CA TRP A 202 11.03 -25.36 -25.23
C TRP A 202 12.37 -25.54 -24.51
N GLU A 203 13.43 -24.92 -25.00
CA GLU A 203 14.76 -25.00 -24.37
C GLU A 203 14.73 -24.38 -22.95
N GLN A 204 14.12 -23.21 -22.82
CA GLN A 204 13.97 -22.56 -21.53
C GLN A 204 13.15 -23.45 -20.56
N MET A 205 12.06 -24.06 -21.05
CA MET A 205 11.21 -24.93 -20.23
C MET A 205 11.98 -26.18 -19.78
N MET A 206 12.74 -26.78 -20.69
CA MET A 206 13.58 -27.93 -20.35
C MET A 206 14.66 -27.55 -19.35
N LEU A 207 15.32 -26.41 -19.56
CA LEU A 207 16.34 -25.93 -18.62
C LEU A 207 15.75 -25.65 -17.24
N MET A 208 14.53 -25.07 -17.17
CA MET A 208 13.80 -24.88 -15.92
C MET A 208 13.53 -26.21 -15.22
N LEU A 209 13.07 -27.21 -15.98
CA LEU A 209 12.73 -28.52 -15.41
C LEU A 209 13.98 -29.20 -14.83
N CYS A 210 15.09 -29.17 -15.59
CA CYS A 210 16.32 -29.87 -15.21
C CYS A 210 17.11 -29.18 -14.10
N THR A 211 17.07 -27.83 -14.04
CA THR A 211 17.93 -27.06 -13.11
C THR A 211 17.15 -26.45 -11.94
N GLY A 212 15.83 -26.32 -12.07
CA GLY A 212 15.00 -25.60 -11.07
C GLY A 212 15.20 -24.07 -11.11
N MET A 213 15.89 -23.55 -12.10
CA MET A 213 16.11 -22.10 -12.25
C MET A 213 14.79 -21.37 -12.56
N ARG A 214 14.70 -20.14 -12.12
CA ARG A 214 13.55 -19.29 -12.46
C ARG A 214 13.66 -18.77 -13.90
N MET A 215 12.52 -18.52 -14.55
CA MET A 215 12.47 -17.99 -15.93
C MET A 215 13.34 -16.73 -16.09
N GLY A 216 13.29 -15.80 -15.12
CA GLY A 216 14.10 -14.59 -15.18
C GLY A 216 15.61 -14.84 -15.09
N GLU A 217 16.01 -15.87 -14.37
CA GLU A 217 17.41 -16.30 -14.26
C GLU A 217 17.88 -16.94 -15.58
N ILE A 218 17.05 -17.79 -16.18
CA ILE A 218 17.34 -18.44 -17.46
C ILE A 218 17.46 -17.39 -18.57
N ASN A 219 16.53 -16.47 -18.65
CA ASN A 219 16.52 -15.41 -19.65
C ASN A 219 17.70 -14.42 -19.52
N ALA A 220 18.36 -14.42 -18.35
CA ALA A 220 19.54 -13.59 -18.07
C ALA A 220 20.86 -14.32 -18.31
N LEU A 221 20.82 -15.61 -18.68
CA LEU A 221 22.04 -16.39 -18.92
C LEU A 221 22.76 -15.90 -20.18
N ASP A 222 24.07 -15.81 -20.08
CA ASP A 222 25.01 -15.60 -21.17
C ASP A 222 25.81 -16.89 -21.41
N VAL A 223 26.41 -17.00 -22.59
CA VAL A 223 27.30 -18.11 -22.95
C VAL A 223 28.43 -18.30 -21.90
N HIS A 224 28.95 -17.18 -21.40
CA HIS A 224 30.02 -17.18 -20.38
C HIS A 224 29.57 -17.65 -18.99
N ASP A 225 28.26 -17.75 -18.76
CA ASP A 225 27.72 -18.23 -17.50
C ASP A 225 27.64 -19.76 -17.45
N VAL A 226 27.82 -20.43 -18.61
CA VAL A 226 27.74 -21.89 -18.75
C VAL A 226 29.12 -22.48 -18.95
N ASN A 227 29.53 -23.39 -18.09
CA ASN A 227 30.79 -24.10 -18.23
C ASN A 227 30.50 -25.59 -18.48
N LEU A 228 30.69 -26.00 -19.71
CA LEU A 228 30.40 -27.39 -20.13
C LEU A 228 31.44 -28.40 -19.60
N THR A 229 32.69 -27.96 -19.42
CA THR A 229 33.76 -28.82 -18.88
C THR A 229 33.48 -29.22 -17.43
N PHE A 230 33.09 -28.22 -16.62
CA PHE A 230 32.77 -28.48 -15.20
C PHE A 230 31.26 -28.76 -14.97
N ARG A 231 30.46 -28.74 -16.03
CA ARG A 231 29.00 -28.96 -15.99
C ARG A 231 28.31 -28.05 -14.98
N THR A 232 28.69 -26.77 -14.98
CA THR A 232 28.16 -25.77 -14.03
C THR A 232 27.52 -24.59 -14.76
N VAL A 233 26.51 -24.00 -14.13
CA VAL A 233 25.86 -22.76 -14.57
C VAL A 233 25.97 -21.72 -13.45
N ASN A 234 26.53 -20.56 -13.75
CA ASN A 234 26.65 -19.43 -12.84
C ASN A 234 25.43 -18.52 -12.96
N VAL A 235 24.56 -18.51 -11.94
CA VAL A 235 23.37 -17.67 -11.93
C VAL A 235 23.73 -16.34 -11.25
N ARG A 236 24.05 -15.33 -12.03
CA ARG A 236 24.51 -14.02 -11.55
C ARG A 236 23.46 -12.93 -11.68
N ARG A 237 22.50 -13.08 -12.60
CA ARG A 237 21.56 -12.03 -12.98
C ARG A 237 20.15 -12.60 -13.11
N THR A 238 19.18 -11.71 -13.12
CA THR A 238 17.79 -12.04 -13.45
C THR A 238 17.19 -10.90 -14.26
N VAL A 239 16.53 -11.22 -15.36
CA VAL A 239 15.78 -10.26 -16.16
C VAL A 239 14.39 -10.09 -15.55
N THR A 240 13.98 -8.85 -15.37
CA THR A 240 12.63 -8.50 -14.92
C THR A 240 11.75 -8.19 -16.13
N LYS A 241 10.47 -7.96 -15.87
CA LYS A 241 9.46 -7.70 -16.91
C LYS A 241 9.80 -6.47 -17.79
N ASP A 242 10.59 -5.54 -17.26
CA ASP A 242 10.99 -4.30 -17.96
C ASP A 242 12.31 -4.48 -18.71
N GLN A 243 12.78 -5.71 -18.87
CA GLN A 243 14.04 -6.08 -19.55
C GLN A 243 15.32 -5.47 -18.92
N THR A 244 15.22 -5.05 -17.65
CA THR A 244 16.40 -4.57 -16.92
C THR A 244 17.10 -5.75 -16.24
N ASP A 245 18.40 -5.88 -16.46
CA ASP A 245 19.24 -6.88 -15.80
C ASP A 245 19.47 -6.45 -14.35
N HIS A 246 19.06 -7.31 -13.40
CA HIS A 246 19.34 -7.11 -11.99
C HIS A 246 20.29 -8.20 -11.50
N ALA A 247 21.40 -7.79 -10.86
CA ALA A 247 22.33 -8.73 -10.23
C ALA A 247 21.57 -9.59 -9.20
N UNK A 248 21.63 -10.80 -9.29
CA UNK A 248 20.96 -11.60 -8.44
C UNK A 248 21.86 -11.93 -7.38
N UNK A 249 21.62 -11.95 -6.66
CA UNK A 249 22.25 -12.35 -5.72
C UNK A 249 22.31 -13.73 -5.83
N UNK A 250 22.84 -13.99 -6.28
CA UNK A 250 23.07 -15.11 -6.43
C UNK A 250 23.09 -15.89 -5.36
N UNK A 251 22.42 -16.13 -5.06
CA UNK A 251 22.42 -16.91 -4.34
C UNK A 251 22.93 -17.97 -4.93
N LEU A 252 23.93 -18.36 -4.63
CA LEU A 252 24.55 -19.62 -5.01
C LEU A 252 23.68 -20.76 -4.51
N ARG A 253 22.80 -21.22 -5.36
CA ARG A 253 22.07 -22.46 -5.07
C ARG A 253 23.02 -23.63 -5.37
N PRO A 254 23.32 -24.48 -4.40
CA PRO A 254 24.01 -25.72 -4.70
C PRO A 254 23.15 -26.55 -5.66
N THR A 255 23.73 -27.00 -6.75
CA THR A 255 23.10 -27.99 -7.60
C THR A 255 22.79 -29.22 -6.75
N PRO A 256 21.56 -29.74 -6.79
CA PRO A 256 21.28 -31.00 -6.11
C PRO A 256 22.24 -32.03 -6.66
N GLY A 257 23.00 -32.65 -5.77
CA GLY A 257 24.00 -33.61 -6.14
C GLY A 257 23.40 -34.70 -7.02
N SER A 258 24.02 -34.95 -8.16
CA SER A 258 23.72 -36.07 -8.99
C SER A 258 24.18 -37.31 -8.22
N GLY A 259 23.31 -37.83 -7.37
CA GLY A 259 23.49 -39.17 -6.84
C GLY A 259 23.15 -40.17 -7.93
N PHE A 260 24.15 -40.73 -8.53
CA PHE A 260 24.16 -42.01 -9.23
C PHE A 260 25.44 -42.72 -8.86
#